data_e27c5ca043db05dde879c390c780a5e6
#
_entry.id   e27c5ca043db05dde879c390c780a5e6
#
_cell.length_a   1.000
_cell.length_b   1.000
_cell.length_c   1.000
_cell.angle_alpha   90.00
_cell.angle_beta   90.00
_cell.angle_gamma   90.00
#
_symmetry.space_group_name_H-M   'P 1'
#
loop_
_entity.id
_entity.type
_entity.pdbx_description
1 polymer ?
#
loop_
_entity_poly.entity_id
_entity_poly.type
_entity_poly.pdbx_seq_one_letter_code
_entity_poly.pdbx_strand_id
1 'polypeptide(L)'
;MTGDRLAVIDLGSNTFHLLICEINADGSLSTIYKDRIYVKLASGGLEQIDPASIGRGLEAMQLFAGQIKAYGVKNSRCIGTAALRETKNGREVADLFTKATGLPIEIIEGHREAGYILRGIWTALPPLDKYGLIMDIGGGSVEFILFKGDAIAFKGSYKIGVAVLYQKFHHSDPISQAEAGALEDFLDQELAEM
;
A
#
# COMPACT_ATOMS: atom_id res chain seq x y z
N MET A 1 -23.81 24.30 -0.64
CA MET A 1 -23.88 22.97 -1.29
C MET A 1 -22.65 22.23 -0.87
N THR A 2 -22.80 21.08 -0.20
CA THR A 2 -21.62 20.22 0.13
C THR A 2 -21.09 19.67 -1.19
N GLY A 3 -19.78 19.86 -1.46
CA GLY A 3 -19.13 19.31 -2.64
C GLY A 3 -19.21 17.78 -2.68
N ASP A 4 -18.99 17.18 -3.84
CA ASP A 4 -18.90 15.72 -3.97
C ASP A 4 -17.71 15.20 -3.16
N ARG A 5 -17.94 14.11 -2.40
CA ARG A 5 -16.92 13.49 -1.56
C ARG A 5 -16.47 12.16 -2.15
N LEU A 6 -15.16 11.95 -2.08
CA LEU A 6 -14.51 10.73 -2.53
C LEU A 6 -13.76 10.09 -1.36
N ALA A 7 -13.74 8.76 -1.30
CA ALA A 7 -12.89 8.03 -0.37
C ALA A 7 -11.96 7.07 -1.11
N VAL A 8 -10.74 6.96 -0.61
CA VAL A 8 -9.79 5.93 -1.03
C VAL A 8 -9.31 5.17 0.21
N ILE A 9 -9.37 3.84 0.13
CA ILE A 9 -8.76 2.95 1.11
C ILE A 9 -7.60 2.24 0.42
N ASP A 10 -6.43 2.28 1.06
CA ASP A 10 -5.26 1.52 0.70
C ASP A 10 -5.02 0.42 1.74
N LEU A 11 -5.09 -0.86 1.31
CA LEU A 11 -4.87 -2.02 2.14
C LEU A 11 -3.44 -2.53 1.93
N GLY A 12 -2.51 -1.85 2.61
CA GLY A 12 -1.09 -2.22 2.61
C GLY A 12 -0.79 -3.45 3.47
N SER A 13 0.39 -4.02 3.30
CA SER A 13 0.84 -5.21 4.04
C SER A 13 0.99 -4.97 5.55
N ASN A 14 1.30 -3.75 5.96
CA ASN A 14 1.48 -3.40 7.38
C ASN A 14 0.37 -2.48 7.90
N THR A 15 -0.10 -1.56 7.08
CA THR A 15 -0.99 -0.47 7.48
C THR A 15 -2.12 -0.32 6.47
N PHE A 16 -3.34 -0.14 6.96
CA PHE A 16 -4.47 0.31 6.16
C PHE A 16 -4.64 1.81 6.31
N HIS A 17 -4.90 2.50 5.20
CA HIS A 17 -5.11 3.94 5.15
C HIS A 17 -6.48 4.27 4.60
N LEU A 18 -7.15 5.24 5.19
CA LEU A 18 -8.36 5.87 4.66
C LEU A 18 -8.09 7.34 4.43
N LEU A 19 -8.42 7.80 3.23
CA LEU A 19 -8.45 9.22 2.86
C LEU A 19 -9.84 9.58 2.34
N ILE A 20 -10.45 10.63 2.90
CA ILE A 20 -11.69 11.21 2.39
C ILE A 20 -11.40 12.65 1.97
N CYS A 21 -11.73 12.97 0.74
CA CYS A 21 -11.58 14.30 0.16
C CYS A 21 -12.93 14.85 -0.31
N GLU A 22 -13.04 16.17 -0.30
CA GLU A 22 -14.12 16.93 -0.95
C GLU A 22 -13.59 17.57 -2.23
N ILE A 23 -14.39 17.51 -3.30
CA ILE A 23 -14.06 18.16 -4.57
C ILE A 23 -14.52 19.60 -4.50
N ASN A 24 -13.60 20.54 -4.58
CA ASN A 24 -13.89 21.97 -4.59
C ASN A 24 -14.46 22.41 -5.95
N ALA A 25 -15.05 23.61 -5.98
CA ALA A 25 -15.65 24.17 -7.19
C ALA A 25 -14.63 24.38 -8.34
N ASP A 26 -13.35 24.54 -8.02
CA ASP A 26 -12.25 24.63 -8.98
C ASP A 26 -11.66 23.26 -9.41
N GLY A 27 -12.25 22.17 -8.93
CA GLY A 27 -11.79 20.80 -9.19
C GLY A 27 -10.62 20.33 -8.31
N SER A 28 -10.12 21.18 -7.42
CA SER A 28 -9.09 20.76 -6.45
C SER A 28 -9.69 19.86 -5.36
N LEU A 29 -8.82 19.11 -4.66
CA LEU A 29 -9.23 18.21 -3.60
C LEU A 29 -8.82 18.76 -2.24
N SER A 30 -9.78 18.85 -1.32
CA SER A 30 -9.51 19.17 0.09
C SER A 30 -9.65 17.92 0.93
N THR A 31 -8.61 17.57 1.68
CA THR A 31 -8.66 16.46 2.64
C THR A 31 -9.57 16.84 3.80
N ILE A 32 -10.64 16.08 4.03
CA ILE A 32 -11.57 16.29 5.14
C ILE A 32 -11.43 15.25 6.25
N TYR A 33 -10.89 14.09 5.91
CA TYR A 33 -10.59 13.05 6.90
C TYR A 33 -9.47 12.15 6.40
N LYS A 34 -8.56 11.76 7.29
CA LYS A 34 -7.57 10.72 7.05
C LYS A 34 -7.35 9.90 8.32
N ASP A 35 -7.16 8.61 8.13
CA ASP A 35 -6.88 7.69 9.21
C ASP A 35 -5.93 6.58 8.74
N ARG A 36 -5.23 5.97 9.70
CA ARG A 36 -4.39 4.80 9.44
C ARG A 36 -4.46 3.83 10.61
N ILE A 37 -4.54 2.54 10.28
CA ILE A 37 -4.60 1.47 11.25
C ILE A 37 -3.51 0.44 10.97
N TYR A 38 -2.69 0.13 11.98
CA TYR A 38 -1.65 -0.88 11.90
C TYR A 38 -2.25 -2.27 11.98
N VAL A 39 -2.58 -2.85 10.83
CA VAL A 39 -3.19 -4.17 10.70
C VAL A 39 -2.17 -5.29 10.74
N LYS A 40 -0.96 -5.03 10.21
CA LYS A 40 0.14 -6.00 10.06
C LYS A 40 -0.35 -7.26 9.34
N LEU A 41 -0.95 -7.09 8.16
CA LEU A 41 -1.55 -8.17 7.39
C LEU A 41 -0.51 -9.23 7.00
N ALA A 42 0.73 -8.82 6.74
CA ALA A 42 1.86 -9.68 6.41
C ALA A 42 2.74 -10.05 7.63
N SER A 43 2.21 -10.02 8.87
CA SER A 43 3.00 -10.35 10.07
C SER A 43 3.53 -11.79 10.09
N GLY A 44 2.85 -12.72 9.41
CA GLY A 44 3.28 -14.11 9.19
C GLY A 44 4.03 -14.33 7.87
N GLY A 45 4.41 -13.26 7.15
CA GLY A 45 5.02 -13.32 5.81
C GLY A 45 4.00 -13.22 4.68
N LEU A 46 4.47 -13.55 3.47
CA LEU A 46 3.64 -13.50 2.26
C LEU A 46 3.21 -14.90 1.76
N GLU A 47 3.30 -15.95 2.57
CA GLU A 47 2.77 -17.25 2.17
C GLU A 47 1.26 -17.32 2.37
N GLN A 48 0.80 -16.92 3.56
CA GLN A 48 -0.61 -16.93 3.94
C GLN A 48 -0.88 -15.88 5.01
N ILE A 49 -1.99 -15.16 4.89
CA ILE A 49 -2.45 -14.23 5.92
C ILE A 49 -3.06 -15.05 7.07
N ASP A 50 -2.55 -14.85 8.29
CA ASP A 50 -3.00 -15.56 9.46
C ASP A 50 -4.37 -15.08 9.98
N PRO A 51 -5.12 -15.92 10.72
CA PRO A 51 -6.46 -15.56 11.21
C PRO A 51 -6.50 -14.32 12.10
N ALA A 52 -5.47 -14.07 12.92
CA ALA A 52 -5.44 -12.89 13.79
C ALA A 52 -5.25 -11.60 12.96
N SER A 53 -4.41 -11.64 11.92
CA SER A 53 -4.26 -10.55 10.96
C SER A 53 -5.55 -10.29 10.17
N ILE A 54 -6.25 -11.35 9.77
CA ILE A 54 -7.57 -11.23 9.11
C ILE A 54 -8.57 -10.54 10.04
N GLY A 55 -8.61 -10.94 11.33
CA GLY A 55 -9.48 -10.31 12.33
C GLY A 55 -9.23 -8.81 12.47
N ARG A 56 -7.95 -8.40 12.63
CA ARG A 56 -7.57 -6.99 12.70
C ARG A 56 -7.93 -6.21 11.42
N GLY A 57 -7.72 -6.83 10.25
CA GLY A 57 -8.10 -6.24 8.96
C GLY A 57 -9.60 -6.04 8.84
N LEU A 58 -10.40 -7.00 9.28
CA LEU A 58 -11.85 -6.90 9.27
C LEU A 58 -12.37 -5.77 10.16
N GLU A 59 -11.84 -5.65 11.38
CA GLU A 59 -12.17 -4.56 12.30
C GLU A 59 -11.82 -3.19 11.68
N ALA A 60 -10.64 -3.07 11.10
CA ALA A 60 -10.21 -1.84 10.43
C ALA A 60 -11.13 -1.47 9.26
N MET A 61 -11.51 -2.43 8.44
CA MET A 61 -12.40 -2.21 7.31
C MET A 61 -13.82 -1.81 7.74
N GLN A 62 -14.33 -2.38 8.83
CA GLN A 62 -15.62 -2.00 9.41
C GLN A 62 -15.60 -0.57 9.95
N LEU A 63 -14.52 -0.17 10.64
CA LEU A 63 -14.31 1.22 11.09
C LEU A 63 -14.31 2.18 9.90
N PHE A 64 -13.54 1.89 8.84
CA PHE A 64 -13.48 2.72 7.64
C PHE A 64 -14.81 2.82 6.91
N ALA A 65 -15.56 1.71 6.79
CA ALA A 65 -16.91 1.72 6.22
C ALA A 65 -17.86 2.62 7.04
N GLY A 66 -17.76 2.60 8.36
CA GLY A 66 -18.48 3.49 9.25
C GLY A 66 -18.15 4.97 8.99
N GLN A 67 -16.87 5.32 8.84
CA GLN A 67 -16.45 6.68 8.52
C GLN A 67 -16.94 7.14 7.15
N ILE A 68 -16.79 6.30 6.12
CA ILE A 68 -17.30 6.60 4.76
C ILE A 68 -18.79 6.93 4.80
N LYS A 69 -19.56 6.15 5.55
CA LYS A 69 -21.00 6.41 5.74
C LYS A 69 -21.27 7.70 6.53
N ALA A 70 -20.53 7.94 7.63
CA ALA A 70 -20.68 9.13 8.46
C ALA A 70 -20.39 10.43 7.69
N TYR A 71 -19.40 10.40 6.79
CA TYR A 71 -19.08 11.52 5.92
C TYR A 71 -19.96 11.62 4.67
N GLY A 72 -20.93 10.72 4.47
CA GLY A 72 -21.85 10.75 3.35
C GLY A 72 -21.18 10.53 1.99
N VAL A 73 -20.06 9.80 1.95
CA VAL A 73 -19.32 9.50 0.73
C VAL A 73 -20.11 8.50 -0.12
N LYS A 74 -20.32 8.83 -1.39
CA LYS A 74 -21.02 7.96 -2.36
C LYS A 74 -20.06 7.16 -3.23
N ASN A 75 -18.86 7.71 -3.49
CA ASN A 75 -17.88 7.11 -4.37
C ASN A 75 -16.62 6.77 -3.57
N SER A 76 -16.31 5.47 -3.46
CA SER A 76 -15.12 4.98 -2.78
C SER A 76 -14.35 3.98 -3.65
N ARG A 77 -13.05 3.92 -3.47
CA ARG A 77 -12.18 2.88 -4.02
C ARG A 77 -11.37 2.24 -2.90
N CYS A 78 -11.34 0.91 -2.89
CA CYS A 78 -10.50 0.14 -1.98
C CYS A 78 -9.47 -0.62 -2.82
N ILE A 79 -8.20 -0.41 -2.53
CA ILE A 79 -7.08 -0.98 -3.28
C ILE A 79 -6.31 -1.90 -2.34
N GLY A 80 -6.15 -3.15 -2.76
CA GLY A 80 -5.32 -4.14 -2.08
C GLY A 80 -3.98 -4.28 -2.78
N THR A 81 -2.90 -4.28 -2.00
CA THR A 81 -1.53 -4.32 -2.51
C THR A 81 -0.82 -5.65 -2.16
N ALA A 82 0.47 -5.62 -1.93
CA ALA A 82 1.34 -6.80 -1.86
C ALA A 82 0.81 -7.96 -0.98
N ALA A 83 0.33 -7.71 0.24
CA ALA A 83 -0.16 -8.81 1.09
C ALA A 83 -1.36 -9.55 0.48
N LEU A 84 -2.33 -8.82 -0.06
CA LEU A 84 -3.49 -9.41 -0.73
C LEU A 84 -3.17 -9.99 -2.11
N ARG A 85 -2.15 -9.46 -2.79
CA ARG A 85 -1.71 -9.93 -4.11
C ARG A 85 -0.89 -11.21 -4.05
N GLU A 86 0.06 -11.30 -3.10
CA GLU A 86 1.09 -12.33 -3.08
C GLU A 86 0.73 -13.56 -2.26
N THR A 87 -0.17 -13.43 -1.27
CA THR A 87 -0.51 -14.55 -0.39
C THR A 87 -1.51 -15.50 -1.03
N LYS A 88 -1.44 -16.79 -0.67
CA LYS A 88 -2.31 -17.85 -1.19
C LYS A 88 -3.79 -17.60 -0.94
N ASN A 89 -4.13 -16.98 0.21
CA ASN A 89 -5.51 -16.69 0.62
C ASN A 89 -5.89 -15.20 0.46
N GLY A 90 -5.06 -14.39 -0.18
CA GLY A 90 -5.29 -12.93 -0.25
C GLY A 90 -6.60 -12.55 -0.94
N ARG A 91 -6.99 -13.27 -2.01
CA ARG A 91 -8.27 -13.06 -2.68
C ARG A 91 -9.46 -13.41 -1.79
N GLU A 92 -9.40 -14.54 -1.08
CA GLU A 92 -10.44 -14.95 -0.14
C GLU A 92 -10.61 -13.94 1.00
N VAL A 93 -9.50 -13.38 1.48
CA VAL A 93 -9.51 -12.33 2.51
C VAL A 93 -10.12 -11.03 1.97
N ALA A 94 -9.80 -10.62 0.76
CA ALA A 94 -10.40 -9.46 0.11
C ALA A 94 -11.92 -9.64 -0.09
N ASP A 95 -12.37 -10.83 -0.50
CA ASP A 95 -13.78 -11.17 -0.65
C ASP A 95 -14.51 -11.15 0.70
N LEU A 96 -13.88 -11.66 1.78
CA LEU A 96 -14.40 -11.59 3.13
C LEU A 96 -14.62 -10.15 3.59
N PHE A 97 -13.63 -9.27 3.39
CA PHE A 97 -13.71 -7.85 3.74
C PHE A 97 -14.79 -7.14 2.91
N THR A 98 -14.83 -7.41 1.61
CA THR A 98 -15.87 -6.88 0.71
C THR A 98 -17.27 -7.29 1.17
N LYS A 99 -17.49 -8.57 1.51
CA LYS A 99 -18.78 -9.08 1.98
C LYS A 99 -19.21 -8.45 3.31
N ALA A 100 -18.26 -8.21 4.20
CA ALA A 100 -18.55 -7.67 5.53
C ALA A 100 -18.86 -6.16 5.52
N THR A 101 -18.32 -5.41 4.55
CA THR A 101 -18.39 -3.95 4.53
C THR A 101 -19.19 -3.37 3.36
N GLY A 102 -19.43 -4.16 2.32
CA GLY A 102 -20.02 -3.70 1.07
C GLY A 102 -19.07 -2.86 0.20
N LEU A 103 -17.78 -2.78 0.56
CA LEU A 103 -16.75 -2.02 -0.16
C LEU A 103 -15.94 -2.98 -1.04
N PRO A 104 -16.10 -2.94 -2.40
CA PRO A 104 -15.36 -3.81 -3.30
C PRO A 104 -13.86 -3.51 -3.24
N ILE A 105 -13.04 -4.55 -3.11
CA ILE A 105 -11.58 -4.43 -3.05
C ILE A 105 -10.99 -4.85 -4.41
N GLU A 106 -10.26 -3.93 -5.01
CA GLU A 106 -9.47 -4.17 -6.22
C GLU A 106 -8.02 -4.51 -5.82
N ILE A 107 -7.60 -5.75 -6.04
CA ILE A 107 -6.19 -6.13 -5.88
C ILE A 107 -5.43 -5.70 -7.13
N ILE A 108 -4.40 -4.87 -6.95
CA ILE A 108 -3.63 -4.30 -8.06
C ILE A 108 -2.24 -4.92 -8.18
N GLU A 109 -1.74 -4.95 -9.42
CA GLU A 109 -0.37 -5.36 -9.72
C GLU A 109 0.64 -4.29 -9.29
N GLY A 110 1.87 -4.71 -8.92
CA GLY A 110 2.90 -3.80 -8.42
C GLY A 110 3.28 -2.67 -9.39
N HIS A 111 3.32 -2.97 -10.71
CA HIS A 111 3.58 -1.93 -11.72
C HIS A 111 2.46 -0.88 -11.79
N ARG A 112 1.23 -1.23 -11.43
CA ARG A 112 0.10 -0.30 -11.35
C ARG A 112 0.16 0.51 -10.06
N GLU A 113 0.54 -0.12 -8.96
CA GLU A 113 0.83 0.51 -7.67
C GLU A 113 1.88 1.61 -7.84
N ALA A 114 3.05 1.31 -8.44
CA ALA A 114 4.09 2.28 -8.77
C ALA A 114 3.56 3.46 -9.63
N GLY A 115 2.64 3.19 -10.56
CA GLY A 115 2.00 4.24 -11.36
C GLY A 115 1.10 5.17 -10.53
N TYR A 116 0.42 4.67 -9.51
CA TYR A 116 -0.38 5.50 -8.60
C TYR A 116 0.51 6.34 -7.66
N ILE A 117 1.60 5.76 -7.14
CA ILE A 117 2.60 6.46 -6.33
C ILE A 117 3.15 7.65 -7.11
N LEU A 118 3.60 7.45 -8.34
CA LEU A 118 4.14 8.51 -9.19
C LEU A 118 3.12 9.64 -9.43
N ARG A 119 1.88 9.29 -9.77
CA ARG A 119 0.80 10.29 -9.93
C ARG A 119 0.53 11.08 -8.67
N GLY A 120 0.54 10.41 -7.51
CA GLY A 120 0.40 11.08 -6.22
C GLY A 120 1.52 12.08 -5.96
N ILE A 121 2.76 11.72 -6.28
CA ILE A 121 3.93 12.59 -6.13
C ILE A 121 3.85 13.79 -7.07
N TRP A 122 3.44 13.61 -8.33
CA TRP A 122 3.26 14.73 -9.28
C TRP A 122 2.19 15.74 -8.86
N THR A 123 1.25 15.36 -7.98
CA THR A 123 0.32 16.36 -7.42
C THR A 123 0.94 17.22 -6.33
N ALA A 124 2.04 16.78 -5.72
CA ALA A 124 2.69 17.42 -4.58
C ALA A 124 4.02 18.10 -4.92
N LEU A 125 4.70 17.67 -5.98
CA LEU A 125 6.02 18.18 -6.40
C LEU A 125 5.94 18.78 -7.80
N PRO A 126 6.65 19.89 -8.05
CA PRO A 126 6.76 20.43 -9.40
C PRO A 126 7.52 19.45 -10.31
N PRO A 127 7.28 19.48 -11.63
CA PRO A 127 8.04 18.70 -12.59
C PRO A 127 9.55 18.94 -12.43
N LEU A 128 10.35 17.86 -12.48
CA LEU A 128 11.79 17.92 -12.39
C LEU A 128 12.40 17.86 -13.80
N ASP A 129 13.23 18.84 -14.16
CA ASP A 129 14.02 18.81 -15.41
C ASP A 129 15.16 17.77 -15.38
N LYS A 130 15.41 17.21 -14.22
CA LYS A 130 16.42 16.17 -13.95
C LYS A 130 15.76 14.80 -13.78
N TYR A 131 16.59 13.75 -13.84
CA TYR A 131 16.14 12.43 -13.38
C TYR A 131 15.79 12.48 -11.89
N GLY A 132 14.62 11.96 -11.56
CA GLY A 132 14.16 11.74 -10.19
C GLY A 132 14.00 10.23 -9.95
N LEU A 133 14.40 9.78 -8.77
CA LEU A 133 14.15 8.43 -8.29
C LEU A 133 13.17 8.49 -7.12
N ILE A 134 12.09 7.75 -7.23
CA ILE A 134 11.17 7.48 -6.12
C ILE A 134 11.46 6.07 -5.64
N MET A 135 11.61 5.93 -4.33
CA MET A 135 11.66 4.66 -3.64
C MET A 135 10.56 4.65 -2.58
N ASP A 136 9.55 3.82 -2.76
CA ASP A 136 8.47 3.62 -1.80
C ASP A 136 8.68 2.29 -1.08
N ILE A 137 8.97 2.36 0.22
CA ILE A 137 9.28 1.21 1.05
C ILE A 137 8.02 0.78 1.80
N GLY A 138 7.35 -0.23 1.25
CA GLY A 138 6.18 -0.85 1.87
C GLY A 138 6.51 -2.01 2.81
N GLY A 139 5.46 -2.62 3.37
CA GLY A 139 5.62 -3.81 4.21
C GLY A 139 5.92 -5.08 3.41
N GLY A 140 5.28 -5.27 2.25
CA GLY A 140 5.43 -6.46 1.41
C GLY A 140 6.33 -6.25 0.20
N SER A 141 6.36 -5.05 -0.35
CA SER A 141 7.14 -4.70 -1.53
C SER A 141 7.87 -3.37 -1.37
N VAL A 142 8.80 -3.11 -2.28
CA VAL A 142 9.43 -1.79 -2.49
C VAL A 142 9.28 -1.45 -3.96
N GLU A 143 8.76 -0.26 -4.23
CA GLU A 143 8.60 0.28 -5.57
C GLU A 143 9.73 1.27 -5.89
N PHE A 144 10.35 1.08 -7.06
CA PHE A 144 11.34 2.00 -7.61
C PHE A 144 10.79 2.60 -8.91
N ILE A 145 10.82 3.94 -9.01
CA ILE A 145 10.35 4.65 -10.20
C ILE A 145 11.40 5.69 -10.57
N LEU A 146 12.07 5.50 -11.71
CA LEU A 146 12.97 6.47 -12.31
C LEU A 146 12.21 7.27 -13.37
N PHE A 147 12.21 8.56 -13.25
CA PHE A 147 11.47 9.45 -14.16
C PHE A 147 12.27 10.72 -14.49
N LYS A 148 11.86 11.40 -15.57
CA LYS A 148 12.36 12.73 -15.95
C LYS A 148 11.20 13.53 -16.53
N GLY A 149 10.86 14.67 -15.92
CA GLY A 149 9.63 15.37 -16.27
C GLY A 149 8.42 14.41 -16.13
N ASP A 150 7.64 14.27 -17.20
CA ASP A 150 6.48 13.38 -17.27
C ASP A 150 6.82 11.98 -17.80
N ALA A 151 8.07 11.74 -18.20
CA ALA A 151 8.49 10.46 -18.79
C ALA A 151 8.99 9.51 -17.71
N ILE A 152 8.45 8.27 -17.72
CA ILE A 152 8.93 7.18 -16.88
C ILE A 152 10.03 6.45 -17.64
N ALA A 153 11.26 6.46 -17.10
CA ALA A 153 12.39 5.72 -17.65
C ALA A 153 12.40 4.26 -17.17
N PHE A 154 12.03 4.04 -15.91
CA PHE A 154 11.94 2.71 -15.31
C PHE A 154 10.89 2.71 -14.20
N LYS A 155 10.23 1.59 -13.99
CA LYS A 155 9.44 1.29 -12.79
C LYS A 155 9.45 -0.20 -12.50
N GLY A 156 9.66 -0.54 -11.23
CA GLY A 156 9.66 -1.91 -10.74
C GLY A 156 9.04 -2.01 -9.36
N SER A 157 8.54 -3.19 -9.01
CA SER A 157 8.05 -3.54 -7.69
C SER A 157 8.73 -4.84 -7.28
N TYR A 158 9.42 -4.83 -6.15
CA TYR A 158 10.23 -5.95 -5.66
C TYR A 158 9.68 -6.46 -4.33
N LYS A 159 9.68 -7.78 -4.12
CA LYS A 159 9.16 -8.42 -2.89
C LYS A 159 10.15 -8.34 -1.72
N ILE A 160 10.67 -7.15 -1.48
CA ILE A 160 11.67 -6.83 -0.46
C ILE A 160 11.17 -5.82 0.57
N GLY A 161 9.85 -5.81 0.82
CA GLY A 161 9.28 -4.93 1.83
C GLY A 161 9.72 -5.29 3.26
N VAL A 162 9.61 -4.32 4.16
CA VAL A 162 10.16 -4.41 5.52
C VAL A 162 9.66 -5.65 6.29
N ALA A 163 8.39 -6.00 6.18
CA ALA A 163 7.85 -7.17 6.88
C ALA A 163 8.41 -8.48 6.33
N VAL A 164 8.65 -8.56 5.01
CA VAL A 164 9.25 -9.73 4.36
C VAL A 164 10.70 -9.90 4.80
N LEU A 165 11.48 -8.83 4.75
CA LEU A 165 12.89 -8.87 5.14
C LEU A 165 13.05 -9.15 6.63
N TYR A 166 12.23 -8.53 7.46
CA TYR A 166 12.24 -8.76 8.91
C TYR A 166 12.01 -10.25 9.23
N GLN A 167 10.97 -10.84 8.65
CA GLN A 167 10.66 -12.24 8.89
C GLN A 167 11.76 -13.19 8.39
N LYS A 168 12.38 -12.85 7.25
CA LYS A 168 13.34 -13.73 6.60
C LYS A 168 14.72 -13.67 7.25
N PHE A 169 15.15 -12.53 7.79
CA PHE A 169 16.52 -12.30 8.21
C PHE A 169 16.69 -11.83 9.66
N HIS A 170 15.65 -11.39 10.37
CA HIS A 170 15.78 -10.83 11.72
C HIS A 170 15.34 -11.86 12.77
N HIS A 171 16.24 -12.77 13.15
CA HIS A 171 15.98 -13.83 14.13
C HIS A 171 16.60 -13.55 15.49
N SER A 172 17.53 -12.59 15.58
CA SER A 172 18.16 -12.13 16.82
C SER A 172 17.90 -10.64 17.05
N ASP A 173 17.88 -10.18 18.31
CA ASP A 173 17.74 -8.76 18.67
C ASP A 173 18.85 -8.36 19.64
N PRO A 174 19.77 -7.47 19.22
CA PRO A 174 19.86 -6.84 17.89
C PRO A 174 20.21 -7.85 16.78
N ILE A 175 19.91 -7.48 15.52
CA ILE A 175 20.27 -8.29 14.35
C ILE A 175 21.78 -8.61 14.37
N SER A 176 22.15 -9.86 14.18
CA SER A 176 23.54 -10.30 14.14
C SER A 176 24.25 -9.89 12.84
N GLN A 177 25.58 -9.84 12.88
CA GLN A 177 26.36 -9.52 11.69
C GLN A 177 26.17 -10.56 10.55
N ALA A 178 25.97 -11.82 10.89
CA ALA A 178 25.70 -12.88 9.91
C ALA A 178 24.33 -12.69 9.23
N GLU A 179 23.29 -12.32 10.00
CA GLU A 179 21.96 -12.03 9.47
C GLU A 179 21.96 -10.77 8.59
N ALA A 180 22.69 -9.73 9.01
CA ALA A 180 22.85 -8.51 8.20
C ALA A 180 23.56 -8.80 6.88
N GLY A 181 24.64 -9.61 6.89
CA GLY A 181 25.33 -10.03 5.67
C GLY A 181 24.42 -10.85 4.74
N ALA A 182 23.63 -11.79 5.29
CA ALA A 182 22.68 -12.56 4.49
C ALA A 182 21.56 -11.68 3.88
N LEU A 183 21.14 -10.64 4.59
CA LEU A 183 20.20 -9.64 4.07
C LEU A 183 20.80 -8.83 2.93
N GLU A 184 22.05 -8.37 3.06
CA GLU A 184 22.75 -7.62 2.02
C GLU A 184 22.92 -8.48 0.76
N ASP A 185 23.41 -9.73 0.88
CA ASP A 185 23.56 -10.67 -0.22
C ASP A 185 22.22 -10.92 -0.94
N PHE A 186 21.13 -11.04 -0.20
CA PHE A 186 19.80 -11.22 -0.76
C PHE A 186 19.33 -9.99 -1.53
N LEU A 187 19.54 -8.79 -0.98
CA LEU A 187 19.15 -7.53 -1.66
C LEU A 187 19.96 -7.33 -2.94
N ASP A 188 21.27 -7.65 -2.92
CA ASP A 188 22.12 -7.59 -4.11
C ASP A 188 21.61 -8.51 -5.22
N GLN A 189 21.13 -9.72 -4.87
CA GLN A 189 20.55 -10.66 -5.83
C GLN A 189 19.21 -10.17 -6.39
N GLU A 190 18.29 -9.73 -5.53
CA GLU A 190 16.94 -9.28 -5.95
C GLU A 190 16.98 -7.99 -6.80
N LEU A 191 18.01 -7.16 -6.61
CA LEU A 191 18.17 -5.89 -7.31
C LEU A 191 19.20 -5.92 -8.44
N ALA A 192 19.83 -7.07 -8.70
CA ALA A 192 20.90 -7.20 -9.71
C ALA A 192 20.49 -6.80 -11.14
N GLU A 193 19.19 -6.88 -11.46
CA GLU A 193 18.64 -6.55 -12.78
C GLU A 193 18.04 -5.14 -12.84
N MET A 194 18.14 -4.35 -11.79
CA MET A 194 17.66 -2.98 -11.74
C MET A 194 18.70 -2.01 -12.34
#